data_3d76dd37d235dc1fcc29ef6f268c811a
#
_entry.id   3d76dd37d235dc1fcc29ef6f268c811a
#
_cell.length_a   1.000
_cell.length_b   1.000
_cell.length_c   1.000
_cell.angle_alpha   90.00
_cell.angle_beta   90.00
_cell.angle_gamma   90.00
#
_symmetry.space_group_name_H-M   'P 1'
#
loop_
_entity.id
_entity.type
_entity.pdbx_description
1 polymer ?
#
loop_
_entity_poly.entity_id
_entity_poly.type
_entity_poly.pdbx_seq_one_letter_code
_entity_poly.pdbx_strand_id
1 'polypeptide(L)'
;FAKDKYTGNQLAVFEHCPDLSESEMCRIAREINFSESVFLGPPQEILNKCTRYNIRIFTPTQEIPFAGHPVLGTAYIIQKQFIKKSVSSITLNLAIGQIQVYFEYCEDIVSKLWMEQPDPTFDTIINPNQVLDFLNLTRLDVVQDLPIQAVSSGLPFIIVPLKNLDAVRRAKILSEKYQTFIRDSQAKAILVYCQETYDNQNDLNVRMFAPHYGVSEDPATGSGNGCLASYLINHDVFRKDSLDIRVEQGYEIGRKSLIYLKSQVISNKDQVLIGGSVIMVAKGEFI
;
A
#
# COMPACT_ATOMS: atom_id res chain seq x y z
N PHE A 1 3.24 -6.66 4.14
CA PHE A 1 4.41 -5.84 4.51
C PHE A 1 4.86 -6.11 5.95
N ALA A 2 4.84 -7.38 6.40
CA ALA A 2 5.18 -7.78 7.76
C ALA A 2 6.58 -8.37 7.84
N LYS A 3 7.38 -7.99 8.85
CA LYS A 3 8.67 -8.61 9.16
C LYS A 3 8.49 -9.76 10.16
N ASP A 4 7.52 -9.64 11.08
CA ASP A 4 7.23 -10.60 12.13
C ASP A 4 5.73 -10.93 12.20
N LYS A 5 5.36 -12.03 12.88
CA LYS A 5 3.94 -12.34 13.14
C LYS A 5 3.28 -11.20 13.92
N TYR A 6 2.02 -10.94 13.59
CA TYR A 6 1.18 -9.93 14.25
C TYR A 6 1.63 -8.48 14.01
N THR A 7 2.45 -8.25 12.97
CA THR A 7 2.83 -6.94 12.46
C THR A 7 2.32 -6.75 11.03
N GLY A 8 2.61 -5.62 10.39
CA GLY A 8 2.15 -5.35 9.02
C GLY A 8 0.66 -5.07 8.92
N ASN A 9 0.15 -4.95 7.70
CA ASN A 9 -1.27 -4.82 7.41
C ASN A 9 -1.94 -6.20 7.39
N GLN A 10 -3.09 -6.30 8.04
CA GLN A 10 -3.84 -7.53 8.17
C GLN A 10 -4.57 -7.84 6.86
N LEU A 11 -4.64 -9.11 6.51
CA LEU A 11 -5.38 -9.59 5.34
C LEU A 11 -6.01 -10.94 5.62
N ALA A 12 -7.27 -11.07 5.28
CA ALA A 12 -7.95 -12.35 5.14
C ALA A 12 -8.06 -12.72 3.66
N VAL A 13 -7.67 -13.95 3.32
CA VAL A 13 -7.82 -14.49 1.95
C VAL A 13 -8.74 -15.70 2.04
N PHE A 14 -9.91 -15.59 1.41
CA PHE A 14 -10.91 -16.65 1.33
C PHE A 14 -10.71 -17.43 0.05
N GLU A 15 -10.51 -18.73 0.18
CA GLU A 15 -10.37 -19.70 -0.89
C GLU A 15 -11.71 -20.43 -1.11
N HIS A 16 -11.95 -20.96 -2.30
CA HIS A 16 -13.14 -21.77 -2.60
C HIS A 16 -14.48 -21.07 -2.36
N CYS A 17 -14.65 -19.88 -2.93
CA CYS A 17 -15.84 -19.04 -2.78
C CYS A 17 -16.69 -18.91 -4.06
N PRO A 18 -16.96 -19.99 -4.84
CA PRO A 18 -17.57 -19.86 -6.17
C PRO A 18 -19.02 -19.34 -6.15
N ASP A 19 -19.75 -19.56 -5.04
CA ASP A 19 -21.18 -19.33 -4.94
C ASP A 19 -21.54 -18.14 -4.03
N LEU A 20 -20.55 -17.42 -3.48
CA LEU A 20 -20.82 -16.27 -2.62
C LEU A 20 -21.27 -15.06 -3.45
N SER A 21 -22.42 -14.51 -3.09
CA SER A 21 -22.88 -13.22 -3.60
C SER A 21 -22.02 -12.08 -3.06
N GLU A 22 -22.04 -10.94 -3.75
CA GLU A 22 -21.36 -9.72 -3.30
C GLU A 22 -21.78 -9.29 -1.88
N SER A 23 -23.08 -9.41 -1.58
CA SER A 23 -23.62 -9.11 -0.26
C SER A 23 -23.06 -10.01 0.84
N GLU A 24 -22.83 -11.29 0.54
CA GLU A 24 -22.21 -12.24 1.49
C GLU A 24 -20.73 -11.94 1.69
N MET A 25 -20.00 -11.70 0.61
CA MET A 25 -18.58 -11.29 0.68
C MET A 25 -18.42 -10.02 1.53
N CYS A 26 -19.29 -9.03 1.35
CA CYS A 26 -19.29 -7.80 2.13
C CYS A 26 -19.60 -8.05 3.62
N ARG A 27 -20.53 -8.96 3.94
CA ARG A 27 -20.85 -9.35 5.33
C ARG A 27 -19.68 -10.06 5.99
N ILE A 28 -19.02 -10.99 5.28
CA ILE A 28 -17.83 -11.70 5.76
C ILE A 28 -16.67 -10.72 6.00
N ALA A 29 -16.43 -9.81 5.07
CA ALA A 29 -15.39 -8.79 5.23
C ALA A 29 -15.66 -7.88 6.45
N ARG A 30 -16.93 -7.56 6.72
CA ARG A 30 -17.33 -6.79 7.91
C ARG A 30 -17.15 -7.58 9.20
N GLU A 31 -17.44 -8.87 9.20
CA GLU A 31 -17.26 -9.74 10.36
C GLU A 31 -15.79 -9.88 10.75
N ILE A 32 -14.92 -10.09 9.74
CA ILE A 32 -13.46 -10.12 9.92
C ILE A 32 -12.91 -8.77 10.40
N ASN A 33 -13.46 -7.68 9.87
CA ASN A 33 -13.12 -6.31 10.22
C ASN A 33 -11.61 -5.95 10.09
N PHE A 34 -10.91 -6.59 9.16
CA PHE A 34 -9.60 -6.13 8.68
C PHE A 34 -9.78 -5.00 7.66
N SER A 35 -8.71 -4.25 7.38
CA SER A 35 -8.76 -3.18 6.36
C SER A 35 -9.33 -3.72 5.05
N GLU A 36 -8.85 -4.89 4.62
CA GLU A 36 -9.35 -5.60 3.45
C GLU A 36 -9.43 -7.11 3.66
N SER A 37 -10.34 -7.71 2.92
CA SER A 37 -10.51 -9.15 2.73
C SER A 37 -10.53 -9.47 1.24
N VAL A 38 -9.91 -10.58 0.83
CA VAL A 38 -9.87 -11.03 -0.57
C VAL A 38 -10.66 -12.32 -0.72
N PHE A 39 -11.47 -12.37 -1.77
CA PHE A 39 -12.16 -13.59 -2.20
C PHE A 39 -11.53 -14.06 -3.51
N LEU A 40 -10.95 -15.26 -3.45
CA LEU A 40 -10.25 -15.89 -4.56
C LEU A 40 -11.24 -16.70 -5.40
N GLY A 41 -11.40 -16.30 -6.65
CA GLY A 41 -12.17 -17.06 -7.63
C GLY A 41 -11.41 -18.29 -8.14
N PRO A 42 -12.08 -19.16 -8.90
CA PRO A 42 -11.44 -20.33 -9.49
C PRO A 42 -10.29 -19.93 -10.42
N PRO A 43 -9.21 -20.72 -10.45
CA PRO A 43 -8.10 -20.50 -11.37
C PRO A 43 -8.58 -20.61 -12.82
N GLN A 44 -8.13 -19.69 -13.66
CA GLN A 44 -8.37 -19.74 -15.11
C GLN A 44 -7.11 -20.27 -15.80
N GLU A 45 -7.19 -21.44 -16.41
CA GLU A 45 -6.15 -21.97 -17.27
C GLU A 45 -6.16 -21.24 -18.62
N ILE A 46 -4.98 -20.72 -19.01
CA ILE A 46 -4.76 -20.11 -20.31
C ILE A 46 -3.78 -20.98 -21.09
N LEU A 47 -3.96 -21.03 -22.41
CA LEU A 47 -3.03 -21.64 -23.35
C LEU A 47 -1.57 -21.23 -23.01
N ASN A 48 -0.68 -22.24 -22.83
CA ASN A 48 0.73 -22.11 -22.44
C ASN A 48 1.05 -22.12 -20.93
N LYS A 49 0.25 -22.78 -20.09
CA LYS A 49 0.54 -22.98 -18.65
C LYS A 49 0.62 -21.72 -17.77
N CYS A 50 0.13 -20.60 -18.25
CA CYS A 50 0.00 -19.41 -17.44
C CYS A 50 -1.35 -19.46 -16.70
N THR A 51 -1.34 -19.66 -15.39
CA THR A 51 -2.57 -19.68 -14.59
C THR A 51 -2.85 -18.26 -14.13
N ARG A 52 -4.04 -17.76 -14.42
CA ARG A 52 -4.54 -16.48 -13.91
C ARG A 52 -5.54 -16.73 -12.81
N TYR A 53 -5.55 -15.83 -11.85
CA TYR A 53 -6.45 -15.91 -10.71
C TYR A 53 -7.30 -14.64 -10.65
N ASN A 54 -8.62 -14.83 -10.61
CA ASN A 54 -9.54 -13.71 -10.37
C ASN A 54 -9.63 -13.47 -8.87
N ILE A 55 -9.52 -12.22 -8.45
CA ILE A 55 -9.68 -11.81 -7.07
C ILE A 55 -10.64 -10.63 -6.95
N ARG A 56 -11.42 -10.62 -5.89
CA ARG A 56 -12.27 -9.51 -5.47
C ARG A 56 -11.80 -9.03 -4.10
N ILE A 57 -11.71 -7.72 -3.92
CA ILE A 57 -11.19 -7.09 -2.69
C ILE A 57 -12.31 -6.31 -2.02
N PHE A 58 -12.55 -6.59 -0.75
CA PHE A 58 -13.59 -5.94 0.04
C PHE A 58 -12.99 -5.28 1.27
N THR A 59 -13.40 -4.05 1.52
CA THR A 59 -13.33 -3.42 2.84
C THR A 59 -14.53 -3.86 3.68
N PRO A 60 -14.62 -3.56 4.97
CA PRO A 60 -15.81 -3.83 5.78
C PRO A 60 -17.11 -3.18 5.25
N THR A 61 -17.01 -2.23 4.33
CA THR A 61 -18.15 -1.45 3.84
C THR A 61 -18.50 -1.67 2.39
N GLN A 62 -17.52 -2.01 1.52
CA GLN A 62 -17.73 -2.10 0.08
C GLN A 62 -16.61 -2.85 -0.63
N GLU A 63 -16.89 -3.30 -1.86
CA GLU A 63 -15.86 -3.77 -2.77
C GLU A 63 -15.02 -2.59 -3.27
N ILE A 64 -13.71 -2.82 -3.42
CA ILE A 64 -12.77 -1.85 -3.99
C ILE A 64 -12.03 -2.45 -5.18
N PRO A 65 -11.74 -1.65 -6.21
CA PRO A 65 -11.16 -2.15 -7.45
C PRO A 65 -9.70 -2.60 -7.33
N PHE A 66 -8.99 -2.07 -6.32
CA PHE A 66 -7.56 -2.33 -6.11
C PHE A 66 -7.10 -1.96 -4.70
N ALA A 67 -6.20 -2.75 -4.14
CA ALA A 67 -5.39 -2.43 -2.97
C ALA A 67 -4.06 -3.19 -3.02
N GLY A 68 -2.96 -2.58 -2.56
CA GLY A 68 -1.61 -3.10 -2.75
C GLY A 68 -1.30 -4.34 -1.91
N HIS A 69 -1.44 -4.26 -0.58
CA HIS A 69 -1.10 -5.39 0.29
C HIS A 69 -2.01 -6.62 0.08
N PRO A 70 -3.31 -6.51 -0.27
CA PRO A 70 -4.13 -7.64 -0.63
C PRO A 70 -3.62 -8.41 -1.86
N VAL A 71 -3.12 -7.70 -2.86
CA VAL A 71 -2.52 -8.29 -4.06
C VAL A 71 -1.29 -9.14 -3.69
N LEU A 72 -0.34 -8.60 -2.92
CA LEU A 72 0.86 -9.33 -2.50
C LEU A 72 0.54 -10.51 -1.59
N GLY A 73 -0.37 -10.32 -0.62
CA GLY A 73 -0.77 -11.39 0.30
C GLY A 73 -1.48 -12.54 -0.41
N THR A 74 -2.38 -12.23 -1.35
CA THR A 74 -3.07 -13.26 -2.15
C THR A 74 -2.10 -14.00 -3.07
N ALA A 75 -1.16 -13.30 -3.72
CA ALA A 75 -0.13 -13.91 -4.54
C ALA A 75 0.70 -14.93 -3.74
N TYR A 76 1.08 -14.57 -2.52
CA TYR A 76 1.79 -15.48 -1.60
C TYR A 76 0.97 -16.73 -1.28
N ILE A 77 -0.32 -16.60 -0.97
CA ILE A 77 -1.21 -17.72 -0.68
C ILE A 77 -1.35 -18.62 -1.90
N ILE A 78 -1.54 -18.05 -3.09
CA ILE A 78 -1.64 -18.80 -4.34
C ILE A 78 -0.37 -19.64 -4.58
N GLN A 79 0.80 -19.01 -4.48
CA GLN A 79 2.07 -19.72 -4.64
C GLN A 79 2.21 -20.87 -3.62
N LYS A 80 1.92 -20.58 -2.36
CA LYS A 80 2.12 -21.53 -1.25
C LYS A 80 1.12 -22.68 -1.23
N GLN A 81 -0.16 -22.43 -1.53
CA GLN A 81 -1.24 -23.41 -1.36
C GLN A 81 -1.56 -24.15 -2.67
N PHE A 82 -1.52 -23.46 -3.80
CA PHE A 82 -1.97 -24.00 -5.10
C PHE A 82 -0.80 -24.41 -6.00
N ILE A 83 0.16 -23.49 -6.24
CA ILE A 83 1.27 -23.75 -7.16
C ILE A 83 2.33 -24.67 -6.53
N LYS A 84 2.67 -24.45 -5.25
CA LYS A 84 3.57 -25.26 -4.43
C LYS A 84 4.98 -25.46 -5.00
N LYS A 85 5.42 -24.60 -5.89
CA LYS A 85 6.76 -24.58 -6.49
C LYS A 85 7.18 -23.15 -6.75
N SER A 86 8.50 -22.93 -6.89
CA SER A 86 9.03 -21.62 -7.23
C SER A 86 8.57 -21.19 -8.62
N VAL A 87 8.08 -19.97 -8.73
CA VAL A 87 7.66 -19.28 -9.95
C VAL A 87 8.21 -17.87 -9.94
N SER A 88 8.56 -17.32 -11.11
CA SER A 88 9.08 -15.95 -11.20
C SER A 88 7.99 -14.91 -10.95
N SER A 89 6.79 -15.18 -11.43
CA SER A 89 5.66 -14.27 -11.27
C SER A 89 4.32 -14.99 -11.41
N ILE A 90 3.26 -14.33 -10.96
CA ILE A 90 1.86 -14.69 -11.24
C ILE A 90 1.09 -13.45 -11.66
N THR A 91 -0.02 -13.66 -12.38
CA THR A 91 -0.92 -12.58 -12.78
C THR A 91 -2.24 -12.71 -12.03
N LEU A 92 -2.67 -11.63 -11.38
CA LEU A 92 -3.96 -11.50 -10.73
C LEU A 92 -4.87 -10.62 -11.58
N ASN A 93 -6.12 -11.04 -11.78
CA ASN A 93 -7.16 -10.26 -12.45
C ASN A 93 -8.00 -9.54 -11.39
N LEU A 94 -8.02 -8.23 -11.44
CA LEU A 94 -8.81 -7.34 -10.59
C LEU A 94 -9.77 -6.51 -11.44
N ALA A 95 -10.66 -5.77 -10.80
CA ALA A 95 -11.59 -4.87 -11.49
C ALA A 95 -10.88 -3.80 -12.34
N ILE A 96 -9.70 -3.33 -11.91
CA ILE A 96 -8.87 -2.36 -12.67
C ILE A 96 -8.07 -2.98 -13.81
N GLY A 97 -8.03 -4.32 -13.93
CA GLY A 97 -7.24 -5.04 -14.91
C GLY A 97 -6.28 -6.05 -14.29
N GLN A 98 -5.24 -6.39 -15.03
CA GLN A 98 -4.26 -7.40 -14.65
C GLN A 98 -3.10 -6.77 -13.89
N ILE A 99 -2.77 -7.38 -12.76
CA ILE A 99 -1.60 -7.01 -11.95
C ILE A 99 -0.64 -8.18 -11.93
N GLN A 100 0.61 -7.92 -12.28
CA GLN A 100 1.69 -8.90 -12.18
C GLN A 100 2.41 -8.76 -10.85
N VAL A 101 2.59 -9.92 -10.18
CA VAL A 101 3.33 -10.02 -8.93
C VAL A 101 4.55 -10.89 -9.15
N TYR A 102 5.72 -10.37 -8.86
CA TYR A 102 7.02 -11.04 -8.98
C TYR A 102 7.45 -11.58 -7.62
N PHE A 103 8.16 -12.72 -7.63
CA PHE A 103 8.62 -13.39 -6.41
C PHE A 103 10.15 -13.32 -6.32
N GLU A 104 10.63 -12.97 -5.15
CA GLU A 104 12.02 -13.08 -4.74
C GLU A 104 12.14 -14.21 -3.72
N TYR A 105 13.10 -15.11 -3.92
CA TYR A 105 13.30 -16.29 -3.09
C TYR A 105 14.64 -16.24 -2.37
N CYS A 106 14.67 -16.80 -1.18
CA CYS A 106 15.87 -17.18 -0.46
C CYS A 106 15.75 -18.65 -0.12
N GLU A 107 16.64 -19.51 -0.64
CA GLU A 107 16.62 -20.97 -0.42
C GLU A 107 15.22 -21.59 -0.65
N ASP A 108 14.61 -21.32 -1.80
CA ASP A 108 13.25 -21.79 -2.17
C ASP A 108 12.09 -21.26 -1.32
N ILE A 109 12.37 -20.39 -0.32
CA ILE A 109 11.35 -19.72 0.47
C ILE A 109 11.09 -18.32 -0.11
N VAL A 110 9.82 -17.96 -0.31
CA VAL A 110 9.44 -16.62 -0.72
C VAL A 110 9.92 -15.62 0.34
N SER A 111 10.88 -14.79 -0.01
CA SER A 111 11.44 -13.76 0.86
C SER A 111 10.72 -12.43 0.72
N LYS A 112 10.44 -12.03 -0.52
CA LYS A 112 9.69 -10.82 -0.86
C LYS A 112 8.81 -11.05 -2.09
N LEU A 113 7.78 -10.25 -2.19
CA LEU A 113 6.95 -10.11 -3.38
C LEU A 113 7.01 -8.66 -3.84
N TRP A 114 6.93 -8.46 -5.15
CA TRP A 114 6.99 -7.15 -5.77
C TRP A 114 5.82 -6.97 -6.71
N MET A 115 5.25 -5.77 -6.72
CA MET A 115 4.14 -5.40 -7.57
C MET A 115 4.47 -4.08 -8.27
N GLU A 116 4.18 -4.03 -9.56
CA GLU A 116 4.25 -2.81 -10.35
C GLU A 116 3.16 -1.82 -9.93
N GLN A 117 3.52 -0.55 -9.90
CA GLN A 117 2.56 0.52 -9.73
C GLN A 117 2.15 1.08 -11.10
N PRO A 118 0.88 1.46 -11.28
CA PRO A 118 0.46 2.24 -12.45
C PRO A 118 1.24 3.54 -12.57
N ASP A 119 1.33 4.07 -13.80
CA ASP A 119 1.98 5.36 -14.08
C ASP A 119 1.40 6.47 -13.18
N PRO A 120 2.24 7.28 -12.54
CA PRO A 120 1.77 8.31 -11.62
C PRO A 120 1.21 9.53 -12.37
N THR A 121 0.25 10.18 -11.76
CA THR A 121 -0.18 11.53 -12.12
C THR A 121 0.13 12.48 -10.98
N PHE A 122 0.61 13.67 -11.31
CA PHE A 122 0.94 14.73 -10.36
C PHE A 122 -0.08 15.83 -10.49
N ASP A 123 -0.75 16.16 -9.40
CA ASP A 123 -1.71 17.27 -9.32
C ASP A 123 -1.01 18.55 -8.81
N THR A 124 -1.77 19.60 -8.67
CA THR A 124 -1.28 20.91 -8.23
C THR A 124 -0.61 20.87 -6.86
N ILE A 125 0.40 21.72 -6.67
CA ILE A 125 1.05 21.93 -5.38
C ILE A 125 0.03 22.59 -4.43
N ILE A 126 -0.09 22.04 -3.25
CA ILE A 126 -1.05 22.47 -2.22
C ILE A 126 -0.37 23.47 -1.28
N ASN A 127 -1.10 24.54 -0.93
CA ASN A 127 -0.61 25.48 0.08
C ASN A 127 -0.41 24.75 1.42
N PRO A 128 0.81 24.71 1.96
CA PRO A 128 1.09 23.99 3.21
C PRO A 128 0.18 24.37 4.37
N ASN A 129 -0.23 25.62 4.51
CA ASN A 129 -1.10 26.04 5.62
C ASN A 129 -2.43 25.30 5.63
N GLN A 130 -2.99 24.95 4.46
CA GLN A 130 -4.26 24.24 4.35
C GLN A 130 -4.15 22.79 4.88
N VAL A 131 -2.98 22.15 4.72
CA VAL A 131 -2.74 20.77 5.13
C VAL A 131 -2.23 20.73 6.58
N LEU A 132 -1.30 21.56 6.93
CA LEU A 132 -0.68 21.58 8.26
C LEU A 132 -1.69 21.93 9.36
N ASP A 133 -2.67 22.77 9.05
CA ASP A 133 -3.71 23.15 10.00
C ASP A 133 -4.55 21.95 10.50
N PHE A 134 -4.89 21.02 9.62
CA PHE A 134 -5.61 19.80 10.04
C PHE A 134 -4.70 18.66 10.49
N LEU A 135 -3.38 18.71 10.21
CA LEU A 135 -2.40 17.75 10.69
C LEU A 135 -1.85 18.07 12.10
N ASN A 136 -2.29 19.17 12.70
CA ASN A 136 -1.74 19.68 13.97
C ASN A 136 -0.23 19.94 13.91
N LEU A 137 0.24 20.45 12.76
CA LEU A 137 1.63 20.78 12.47
C LEU A 137 1.78 22.24 12.06
N THR A 138 3.02 22.70 12.00
CA THR A 138 3.39 24.08 11.64
C THR A 138 4.34 24.10 10.45
N ARG A 139 4.59 25.29 9.89
CA ARG A 139 5.61 25.50 8.86
C ARG A 139 7.03 25.10 9.29
N LEU A 140 7.31 25.07 10.59
CA LEU A 140 8.60 24.67 11.13
C LEU A 140 8.83 23.15 11.01
N ASP A 141 7.77 22.38 10.86
CA ASP A 141 7.80 20.91 10.79
C ASP A 141 8.03 20.37 9.37
N VAL A 142 7.87 21.22 8.34
CA VAL A 142 7.93 20.81 6.93
C VAL A 142 9.30 21.09 6.32
N VAL A 143 9.74 20.23 5.39
CA VAL A 143 10.90 20.49 4.53
C VAL A 143 10.52 21.60 3.54
N GLN A 144 11.23 22.74 3.59
CA GLN A 144 10.83 23.95 2.85
C GLN A 144 11.04 23.85 1.33
N ASP A 145 12.05 23.10 0.92
CA ASP A 145 12.44 22.96 -0.49
C ASP A 145 11.63 21.88 -1.24
N LEU A 146 10.72 21.20 -0.56
CA LEU A 146 9.87 20.16 -1.13
C LEU A 146 8.40 20.57 -1.05
N PRO A 147 7.63 20.45 -2.16
CA PRO A 147 6.22 20.83 -2.16
C PRO A 147 5.34 19.79 -1.45
N ILE A 148 4.27 20.24 -0.80
CA ILE A 148 3.13 19.38 -0.50
C ILE A 148 2.33 19.21 -1.80
N GLN A 149 2.20 17.98 -2.27
CA GLN A 149 1.60 17.70 -3.57
C GLN A 149 0.73 16.45 -3.54
N ALA A 150 -0.38 16.47 -4.28
CA ALA A 150 -1.17 15.28 -4.52
C ALA A 150 -0.57 14.47 -5.68
N VAL A 151 -0.36 13.18 -5.44
CA VAL A 151 0.15 12.21 -6.42
C VAL A 151 -0.78 11.01 -6.45
N SER A 152 -1.09 10.49 -7.63
CA SER A 152 -1.98 9.35 -7.82
C SER A 152 -1.40 8.33 -8.76
N SER A 153 -1.43 7.07 -8.35
CA SER A 153 -1.27 5.89 -9.21
C SER A 153 -2.55 5.02 -9.20
N GLY A 154 -3.72 5.71 -9.19
CA GLY A 154 -5.05 5.10 -9.07
C GLY A 154 -5.87 5.73 -7.94
N LEU A 155 -5.34 5.76 -6.72
CA LEU A 155 -5.89 6.54 -5.60
C LEU A 155 -4.96 7.73 -5.30
N PRO A 156 -5.47 8.97 -5.22
CA PRO A 156 -4.65 10.13 -4.95
C PRO A 156 -4.31 10.28 -3.45
N PHE A 157 -3.03 10.53 -3.17
CA PHE A 157 -2.48 10.80 -1.84
C PHE A 157 -1.84 12.19 -1.79
N ILE A 158 -2.09 12.94 -0.73
CA ILE A 158 -1.37 14.17 -0.43
C ILE A 158 -0.07 13.80 0.27
N ILE A 159 1.06 14.00 -0.40
CA ILE A 159 2.39 13.71 0.12
C ILE A 159 2.92 14.93 0.88
N VAL A 160 3.28 14.73 2.14
CA VAL A 160 3.73 15.80 3.05
C VAL A 160 5.13 15.50 3.57
N PRO A 161 6.17 16.20 3.08
CA PRO A 161 7.54 16.03 3.54
C PRO A 161 7.76 16.71 4.89
N LEU A 162 8.05 15.94 5.93
CA LEU A 162 8.35 16.43 7.28
C LEU A 162 9.85 16.37 7.57
N LYS A 163 10.34 17.25 8.45
CA LYS A 163 11.76 17.39 8.73
C LYS A 163 12.36 16.22 9.52
N ASN A 164 11.60 15.65 10.43
CA ASN A 164 12.13 14.67 11.40
C ASN A 164 11.03 13.74 11.93
N LEU A 165 11.46 12.73 12.64
CA LEU A 165 10.58 11.72 13.22
C LEU A 165 9.65 12.28 14.30
N ASP A 166 10.05 13.33 15.02
CA ASP A 166 9.19 14.00 16.00
C ASP A 166 7.96 14.62 15.33
N ALA A 167 8.15 15.31 14.21
CA ALA A 167 7.05 15.87 13.43
C ALA A 167 6.09 14.78 12.91
N VAL A 168 6.62 13.63 12.43
CA VAL A 168 5.81 12.48 12.04
C VAL A 168 5.00 11.95 13.21
N ARG A 169 5.59 11.78 14.39
CA ARG A 169 4.90 11.30 15.60
C ARG A 169 3.77 12.22 16.06
N ARG A 170 3.97 13.54 15.95
CA ARG A 170 2.99 14.55 16.36
C ARG A 170 1.85 14.72 15.37
N ALA A 171 2.03 14.31 14.11
CA ALA A 171 1.00 14.40 13.10
C ALA A 171 -0.28 13.70 13.56
N LYS A 172 -1.39 14.42 13.50
CA LYS A 172 -2.70 13.95 13.95
C LYS A 172 -3.80 14.64 13.15
N ILE A 173 -4.74 13.88 12.64
CA ILE A 173 -5.88 14.43 11.93
C ILE A 173 -6.84 15.15 12.89
N LEU A 174 -7.04 16.45 12.70
CA LEU A 174 -8.08 17.24 13.35
C LEU A 174 -9.35 17.16 12.48
N SER A 175 -10.31 16.34 12.90
CA SER A 175 -11.43 15.90 12.08
C SER A 175 -12.24 17.04 11.44
N GLU A 176 -12.60 18.09 12.16
CA GLU A 176 -13.42 19.19 11.63
C GLU A 176 -12.69 19.95 10.50
N LYS A 177 -11.42 20.26 10.71
CA LYS A 177 -10.58 20.95 9.72
C LYS A 177 -10.33 20.09 8.50
N TYR A 178 -10.05 18.81 8.72
CA TYR A 178 -9.88 17.82 7.65
C TYR A 178 -11.16 17.70 6.80
N GLN A 179 -12.33 17.55 7.43
CA GLN A 179 -13.61 17.47 6.72
C GLN A 179 -13.89 18.72 5.88
N THR A 180 -13.50 19.90 6.37
CA THR A 180 -13.62 21.14 5.60
C THR A 180 -12.72 21.12 4.38
N PHE A 181 -11.46 20.72 4.53
CA PHE A 181 -10.49 20.67 3.44
C PHE A 181 -10.89 19.67 2.34
N ILE A 182 -11.31 18.45 2.70
CA ILE A 182 -11.57 17.39 1.72
C ILE A 182 -12.84 17.57 0.90
N ARG A 183 -13.70 18.53 1.22
CA ARG A 183 -14.92 18.83 0.43
C ARG A 183 -14.56 19.16 -1.01
N ASP A 184 -13.53 19.98 -1.19
CA ASP A 184 -13.10 20.51 -2.49
C ASP A 184 -11.85 19.79 -3.03
N SER A 185 -11.22 18.91 -2.23
CA SER A 185 -10.03 18.17 -2.62
C SER A 185 -10.39 16.85 -3.32
N GLN A 186 -9.70 16.54 -4.42
CA GLN A 186 -9.78 15.23 -5.03
C GLN A 186 -8.98 14.18 -4.23
N ALA A 187 -7.82 14.56 -3.70
CA ALA A 187 -7.02 13.72 -2.83
C ALA A 187 -7.52 13.81 -1.38
N LYS A 188 -7.88 12.69 -0.80
CA LYS A 188 -8.47 12.58 0.55
C LYS A 188 -7.63 11.75 1.51
N ALA A 189 -6.67 10.99 1.00
CA ALA A 189 -5.68 10.28 1.80
C ALA A 189 -4.43 11.13 1.98
N ILE A 190 -3.86 11.10 3.17
CA ILE A 190 -2.70 11.92 3.56
C ILE A 190 -1.55 10.98 3.92
N LEU A 191 -0.41 11.17 3.29
CA LEU A 191 0.82 10.45 3.60
C LEU A 191 1.89 11.45 4.03
N VAL A 192 2.27 11.36 5.29
CA VAL A 192 3.39 12.14 5.84
C VAL A 192 4.63 11.28 5.89
N TYR A 193 5.81 11.84 5.61
CA TYR A 193 7.07 11.11 5.69
C TYR A 193 8.23 11.98 6.16
N CYS A 194 9.27 11.33 6.71
CA CYS A 194 10.57 11.94 6.96
C CYS A 194 11.72 10.95 6.67
N GLN A 195 12.96 11.45 6.60
CA GLN A 195 14.17 10.64 6.40
C GLN A 195 14.77 10.13 7.71
N GLU A 196 14.26 10.50 8.87
CA GLU A 196 14.61 9.89 10.12
C GLU A 196 13.77 8.64 10.37
N THR A 197 14.40 7.59 10.91
CA THR A 197 13.79 6.27 11.08
C THR A 197 14.00 5.73 12.49
N TYR A 198 13.22 4.73 12.89
CA TYR A 198 13.42 4.01 14.14
C TYR A 198 14.58 3.02 14.07
N ASP A 199 14.76 2.39 12.90
CA ASP A 199 15.87 1.47 12.59
C ASP A 199 16.76 2.14 11.53
N ASN A 200 18.02 2.37 11.86
CA ASN A 200 18.98 3.04 10.99
C ASN A 200 19.32 2.28 9.69
N GLN A 201 18.83 1.06 9.55
CA GLN A 201 18.89 0.32 8.29
C GLN A 201 17.80 0.71 7.30
N ASN A 202 16.82 1.52 7.72
CA ASN A 202 15.73 1.99 6.87
C ASN A 202 15.98 3.44 6.44
N ASP A 203 15.32 3.87 5.38
CA ASP A 203 15.58 5.16 4.72
C ASP A 203 14.51 6.20 5.04
N LEU A 204 13.26 5.77 5.23
CA LEU A 204 12.12 6.65 5.49
C LEU A 204 11.23 6.10 6.60
N ASN A 205 10.61 7.01 7.33
CA ASN A 205 9.45 6.72 8.17
C ASN A 205 8.21 7.40 7.60
N VAL A 206 7.10 6.68 7.57
CA VAL A 206 5.83 7.08 6.95
C VAL A 206 4.67 6.84 7.89
N ARG A 207 3.70 7.76 7.90
CA ARG A 207 2.34 7.49 8.40
C ARG A 207 1.31 7.85 7.33
N MET A 208 0.25 7.06 7.23
CA MET A 208 -0.83 7.28 6.28
C MET A 208 -2.19 7.36 6.99
N PHE A 209 -2.91 8.42 6.69
CA PHE A 209 -4.23 8.72 7.24
C PHE A 209 -5.27 8.79 6.13
N ALA A 210 -6.37 8.06 6.27
CA ALA A 210 -7.45 8.04 5.30
C ALA A 210 -8.85 7.98 5.95
N PRO A 211 -9.20 8.91 6.87
CA PRO A 211 -10.46 8.84 7.61
C PRO A 211 -11.69 8.98 6.71
N HIS A 212 -11.57 9.61 5.54
CA HIS A 212 -12.64 9.64 4.54
C HIS A 212 -13.05 8.23 4.06
N TYR A 213 -12.09 7.31 4.01
CA TYR A 213 -12.31 5.91 3.60
C TYR A 213 -12.55 4.98 4.80
N GLY A 214 -12.79 5.52 5.99
CA GLY A 214 -13.02 4.75 7.22
C GLY A 214 -11.75 4.25 7.91
N VAL A 215 -10.57 4.58 7.40
CA VAL A 215 -9.27 4.17 7.97
C VAL A 215 -8.62 5.37 8.67
N SER A 216 -8.64 5.39 9.99
CA SER A 216 -8.04 6.48 10.76
C SER A 216 -6.53 6.60 10.51
N GLU A 217 -5.82 5.47 10.54
CA GLU A 217 -4.41 5.32 10.18
C GLU A 217 -4.19 3.89 9.68
N ASP A 218 -3.48 3.76 8.56
CA ASP A 218 -3.20 2.46 7.94
C ASP A 218 -1.78 1.97 8.27
N PRO A 219 -1.61 0.71 8.68
CA PRO A 219 -0.30 0.20 9.10
C PRO A 219 0.69 -0.02 7.96
N ALA A 220 0.23 -0.22 6.72
CA ALA A 220 1.12 -0.41 5.57
C ALA A 220 0.36 -0.21 4.25
N THR A 221 0.65 0.87 3.55
CA THR A 221 -0.09 1.32 2.37
C THR A 221 0.75 1.20 1.11
N GLY A 222 0.60 0.11 0.37
CA GLY A 222 1.35 -0.11 -0.88
C GLY A 222 1.12 1.00 -1.91
N SER A 223 -0.13 1.35 -2.21
CA SER A 223 -0.48 2.41 -3.16
C SER A 223 0.04 3.79 -2.74
N GLY A 224 -0.09 4.14 -1.45
CA GLY A 224 0.45 5.40 -0.93
C GLY A 224 1.97 5.49 -1.03
N ASN A 225 2.66 4.40 -0.72
CA ASN A 225 4.12 4.32 -0.88
C ASN A 225 4.54 4.31 -2.36
N GLY A 226 3.70 3.82 -3.27
CA GLY A 226 3.90 3.95 -4.72
C GLY A 226 3.86 5.41 -5.17
N CYS A 227 2.86 6.16 -4.70
CA CYS A 227 2.79 7.60 -4.93
C CYS A 227 3.98 8.34 -4.31
N LEU A 228 4.40 7.94 -3.09
CA LEU A 228 5.60 8.49 -2.46
C LEU A 228 6.86 8.20 -3.29
N ALA A 229 7.07 6.98 -3.78
CA ALA A 229 8.23 6.66 -4.62
C ALA A 229 8.28 7.54 -5.87
N SER A 230 7.16 7.72 -6.55
CA SER A 230 7.05 8.61 -7.71
C SER A 230 7.33 10.08 -7.35
N TYR A 231 6.83 10.53 -6.20
CA TYR A 231 7.13 11.86 -5.68
C TYR A 231 8.63 12.06 -5.41
N LEU A 232 9.27 11.08 -4.76
CA LEU A 232 10.71 11.14 -4.42
C LEU A 232 11.59 11.20 -5.66
N ILE A 233 11.23 10.47 -6.72
CA ILE A 233 11.91 10.51 -8.03
C ILE A 233 11.70 11.87 -8.70
N ASN A 234 10.44 12.32 -8.81
CA ASN A 234 10.11 13.56 -9.51
C ASN A 234 10.76 14.80 -8.87
N HIS A 235 10.99 14.79 -7.58
CA HIS A 235 11.62 15.88 -6.83
C HIS A 235 13.09 15.64 -6.48
N ASP A 236 13.72 14.58 -7.04
CA ASP A 236 15.14 14.24 -6.88
C ASP A 236 15.60 14.22 -5.40
N VAL A 237 14.75 13.69 -4.51
CA VAL A 237 14.96 13.76 -3.04
C VAL A 237 16.22 13.02 -2.62
N PHE A 238 16.53 11.90 -3.25
CA PHE A 238 17.72 11.10 -2.92
C PHE A 238 18.94 11.39 -3.82
N ARG A 239 18.80 12.24 -4.86
CA ARG A 239 19.85 12.58 -5.82
C ARG A 239 20.51 11.35 -6.45
N LYS A 240 19.68 10.39 -6.88
CA LYS A 240 20.08 9.12 -7.47
C LYS A 240 19.27 8.82 -8.72
N ASP A 241 19.90 8.17 -9.70
CA ASP A 241 19.25 7.77 -10.95
C ASP A 241 18.25 6.61 -10.76
N SER A 242 18.28 5.92 -9.62
CA SER A 242 17.36 4.85 -9.28
C SER A 242 17.01 4.85 -7.79
N LEU A 243 15.78 4.47 -7.48
CA LEU A 243 15.31 4.29 -6.11
C LEU A 243 15.46 2.82 -5.71
N ASP A 244 16.07 2.56 -4.56
CA ASP A 244 16.04 1.27 -3.85
C ASP A 244 16.13 1.59 -2.35
N ILE A 245 14.97 1.67 -1.70
CA ILE A 245 14.85 2.16 -0.33
C ILE A 245 13.89 1.32 0.51
N ARG A 246 14.04 1.43 1.82
CA ARG A 246 13.26 0.74 2.84
C ARG A 246 12.46 1.75 3.65
N VAL A 247 11.15 1.54 3.74
CA VAL A 247 10.20 2.44 4.38
C VAL A 247 9.55 1.78 5.58
N GLU A 248 9.66 2.43 6.73
CA GLU A 248 8.91 2.09 7.94
C GLU A 248 7.52 2.70 7.90
N GLN A 249 6.51 1.95 8.30
CA GLN A 249 5.15 2.46 8.50
C GLN A 249 4.46 1.70 9.64
N GLY A 250 3.46 2.32 10.28
CA GLY A 250 2.62 1.68 11.30
C GLY A 250 3.24 1.53 12.68
N TYR A 251 4.35 2.19 12.95
CA TYR A 251 5.04 2.12 14.25
C TYR A 251 4.20 2.75 15.35
N GLU A 252 3.55 3.87 15.08
CA GLU A 252 2.74 4.65 16.03
C GLU A 252 1.44 3.93 16.46
N ILE A 253 0.98 2.99 15.66
CA ILE A 253 -0.20 2.16 15.95
C ILE A 253 0.16 0.72 16.33
N GLY A 254 1.43 0.45 16.63
CA GLY A 254 1.89 -0.87 17.09
C GLY A 254 1.86 -1.97 16.02
N ARG A 255 1.77 -1.61 14.73
CA ARG A 255 1.72 -2.52 13.58
C ARG A 255 2.92 -2.31 12.66
N LYS A 256 4.13 -2.44 13.19
CA LYS A 256 5.39 -2.22 12.47
C LYS A 256 5.41 -2.93 11.13
N SER A 257 5.61 -2.17 10.08
CA SER A 257 5.64 -2.65 8.69
C SER A 257 6.93 -2.22 8.02
N LEU A 258 7.39 -3.03 7.07
CA LEU A 258 8.55 -2.70 6.23
C LEU A 258 8.15 -2.86 4.76
N ILE A 259 8.20 -1.74 4.05
CA ILE A 259 7.85 -1.63 2.64
C ILE A 259 9.13 -1.34 1.87
N TYR A 260 9.33 -2.00 0.75
CA TYR A 260 10.47 -1.77 -0.14
C TYR A 260 9.99 -1.03 -1.38
N LEU A 261 10.69 0.03 -1.74
CA LEU A 261 10.42 0.81 -2.94
C LEU A 261 11.60 0.69 -3.89
N LYS A 262 11.34 0.30 -5.12
CA LYS A 262 12.34 0.29 -6.19
C LYS A 262 11.83 1.06 -7.39
N SER A 263 12.73 1.76 -8.06
CA SER A 263 12.49 2.24 -9.42
C SER A 263 13.48 1.60 -10.39
N GLN A 264 13.01 1.33 -11.58
CA GLN A 264 13.82 0.87 -12.69
C GLN A 264 13.39 1.60 -13.98
N VAL A 265 14.35 1.90 -14.82
CA VAL A 265 14.03 2.49 -16.12
C VAL A 265 13.74 1.37 -17.12
N ILE A 266 12.49 1.27 -17.56
CA ILE A 266 12.08 0.34 -18.61
C ILE A 266 11.55 1.15 -19.79
N SER A 267 12.14 0.97 -20.97
CA SER A 267 11.71 1.65 -22.20
C SER A 267 11.63 3.18 -22.05
N ASN A 268 12.62 3.79 -21.40
CA ASN A 268 12.71 5.22 -21.09
C ASN A 268 11.57 5.76 -20.16
N LYS A 269 10.98 4.89 -19.36
CA LYS A 269 10.03 5.27 -18.30
C LYS A 269 10.50 4.74 -16.95
N ASP A 270 10.34 5.55 -15.91
CA ASP A 270 10.53 5.12 -14.53
C ASP A 270 9.37 4.22 -14.12
N GLN A 271 9.66 2.94 -13.90
CA GLN A 271 8.71 1.99 -13.36
C GLN A 271 8.94 1.84 -11.86
N VAL A 272 7.90 2.08 -11.08
CA VAL A 272 7.92 1.92 -9.63
C VAL A 272 7.44 0.54 -9.23
N LEU A 273 8.24 -0.13 -8.42
CA LEU A 273 7.91 -1.42 -7.79
C LEU A 273 7.76 -1.23 -6.28
N ILE A 274 6.68 -1.79 -5.75
CA ILE A 274 6.44 -1.87 -4.30
C ILE A 274 6.60 -3.32 -3.87
N GLY A 275 7.42 -3.54 -2.85
CA GLY A 275 7.71 -4.87 -2.35
C GLY A 275 7.56 -5.03 -0.85
N GLY A 276 7.38 -6.27 -0.44
CA GLY A 276 7.33 -6.63 0.97
C GLY A 276 7.22 -8.11 1.22
N SER A 277 7.44 -8.49 2.48
CA SER A 277 7.29 -9.86 2.93
C SER A 277 5.87 -10.13 3.41
N VAL A 278 5.44 -11.38 3.27
CA VAL A 278 4.13 -11.87 3.73
C VAL A 278 4.35 -12.96 4.76
N ILE A 279 3.62 -12.88 5.87
CA ILE A 279 3.67 -13.87 6.94
C ILE A 279 2.27 -14.41 7.19
N MET A 280 2.06 -15.69 6.96
CA MET A 280 0.81 -16.36 7.30
C MET A 280 0.75 -16.61 8.81
N VAL A 281 -0.30 -16.14 9.46
CA VAL A 281 -0.45 -16.22 10.92
C VAL A 281 -1.53 -17.21 11.36
N ALA A 282 -2.53 -17.45 10.51
CA ALA A 282 -3.63 -18.37 10.81
C ALA A 282 -4.15 -19.02 9.53
N LYS A 283 -4.81 -20.16 9.68
CA LYS A 283 -5.65 -20.82 8.70
C LYS A 283 -6.85 -21.42 9.44
N GLY A 284 -8.03 -21.28 8.88
CA GLY A 284 -9.27 -21.76 9.47
C GLY A 284 -10.36 -21.92 8.42
N GLU A 285 -11.56 -22.24 8.86
CA GLU A 285 -12.75 -22.44 8.04
C GLU A 285 -13.90 -21.64 8.64
N PHE A 286 -14.67 -20.99 7.78
CA PHE A 286 -15.95 -20.38 8.12
C PHE A 286 -17.05 -21.41 7.91
N ILE A 287 -17.94 -21.57 8.88
CA ILE A 287 -19.06 -22.51 8.88
C ILE A 287 -20.40 -21.76 8.90
#